data_a511ef1ad153399f8a8483ee04a4739e
#
_entry.id   a511ef1ad153399f8a8483ee04a4739e
#
_cell.length_a   1.000
_cell.length_b   1.000
_cell.length_c   1.000
_cell.angle_alpha   90.00
_cell.angle_beta   90.00
_cell.angle_gamma   90.00
#
_symmetry.space_group_name_H-M   'P 1'
#
loop_
_entity.id
_entity.type
_entity.pdbx_description
1 polymer ?
#
loop_
_entity_poly.entity_id
_entity_poly.type
_entity_poly.pdbx_seq_one_letter_code
_entity_poly.pdbx_strand_id
1 'polypeptide(L)'
;MINPEFLAKAATDALLQEVNLAPKPGLVDPISNGAHKDMTTETFYQSIEALRPYLLAYTEAGSRHNGTPLDLFNVLRALGKLAEAAMMAATNNINTHKGANFSFALVLGATAHTNGNIPEALHYCHLMTRHLIEVDFANLDQKEHLSYGEKLYVEHGITGIRGEAATGYPSLAKALDYYNTLDTHTPRHRDLLLLLYLMTFVEDGNLIHRGGIDAYKQVQQEAQQLFEEAKNLTEEQLANRLEDYDNVLIERNLSPGGSADLLSLTFFCHKIQQNG
;
A
#
# COMPACT_ATOMS: atom_id res chain seq x y z
N MET A 1 8.61 -22.99 -11.60
CA MET A 1 7.58 -21.94 -11.39
C MET A 1 7.44 -21.72 -9.90
N ILE A 2 7.36 -20.46 -9.49
CA ILE A 2 7.12 -20.11 -8.07
C ILE A 2 5.75 -20.63 -7.62
N ASN A 3 5.67 -21.09 -6.35
CA ASN A 3 4.42 -21.64 -5.83
C ASN A 3 3.41 -20.52 -5.54
N PRO A 4 2.19 -20.53 -6.12
CA PRO A 4 1.14 -19.54 -5.83
C PRO A 4 0.76 -19.43 -4.35
N GLU A 5 0.70 -20.55 -3.62
CA GLU A 5 0.39 -20.56 -2.19
C GLU A 5 1.48 -19.87 -1.36
N PHE A 6 2.76 -20.03 -1.76
CA PHE A 6 3.87 -19.32 -1.13
C PHE A 6 3.75 -17.81 -1.31
N LEU A 7 3.42 -17.34 -2.53
CA LEU A 7 3.21 -15.92 -2.81
C LEU A 7 2.03 -15.36 -2.00
N ALA A 8 0.89 -16.06 -1.98
CA ALA A 8 -0.28 -15.66 -1.23
C ALA A 8 -0.01 -15.59 0.28
N LYS A 9 0.73 -16.58 0.81
CA LYS A 9 1.17 -16.57 2.20
C LYS A 9 2.12 -15.39 2.48
N ALA A 10 3.08 -15.13 1.60
CA ALA A 10 4.00 -14.01 1.74
C ALA A 10 3.27 -12.67 1.77
N ALA A 11 2.22 -12.49 0.94
CA ALA A 11 1.38 -11.30 0.96
C ALA A 11 0.56 -11.18 2.25
N THR A 12 -0.02 -12.28 2.72
CA THR A 12 -0.72 -12.31 4.01
C THR A 12 0.21 -11.93 5.17
N ASP A 13 1.40 -12.51 5.20
CA ASP A 13 2.41 -12.20 6.23
C ASP A 13 2.85 -10.73 6.17
N ALA A 14 2.98 -10.16 4.96
CA ALA A 14 3.34 -8.76 4.77
C ALA A 14 2.25 -7.78 5.29
N LEU A 15 0.98 -8.08 5.03
CA LEU A 15 -0.15 -7.33 5.60
C LEU A 15 -0.16 -7.42 7.13
N LEU A 16 0.05 -8.61 7.69
CA LEU A 16 0.14 -8.81 9.13
C LEU A 16 1.35 -8.08 9.74
N GLN A 17 2.49 -8.08 9.06
CA GLN A 17 3.69 -7.36 9.50
C GLN A 17 3.42 -5.85 9.56
N GLU A 18 2.75 -5.29 8.56
CA GLU A 18 2.37 -3.88 8.53
C GLU A 18 1.43 -3.55 9.71
N VAL A 19 0.34 -4.30 9.90
CA VAL A 19 -0.63 -4.05 10.99
C VAL A 19 0.01 -4.14 12.37
N ASN A 20 0.96 -5.06 12.56
CA ASN A 20 1.62 -5.28 13.85
C ASN A 20 2.84 -4.37 14.11
N LEU A 21 3.27 -3.59 13.14
CA LEU A 21 4.32 -2.59 13.35
C LEU A 21 3.79 -1.44 14.22
N ALA A 22 4.54 -1.06 15.26
CA ALA A 22 4.22 0.05 16.15
C ALA A 22 5.50 0.75 16.65
N PRO A 23 5.45 2.07 16.88
CA PRO A 23 4.34 2.99 16.61
C PRO A 23 4.28 3.42 15.14
N LYS A 24 3.06 3.61 14.61
CA LYS A 24 2.86 4.12 13.25
C LYS A 24 2.06 5.42 13.28
N PRO A 25 2.68 6.58 13.04
CA PRO A 25 2.02 7.88 13.18
C PRO A 25 0.73 8.02 12.37
N GLY A 26 -0.39 8.31 13.04
CA GLY A 26 -1.72 8.49 12.46
C GLY A 26 -2.41 7.21 11.97
N LEU A 27 -1.75 6.05 12.06
CA LEU A 27 -2.24 4.76 11.59
C LEU A 27 -2.68 3.87 12.75
N VAL A 28 -3.54 2.91 12.45
CA VAL A 28 -3.90 1.86 13.42
C VAL A 28 -2.72 0.91 13.62
N ASP A 29 -2.38 0.66 14.88
CA ASP A 29 -1.36 -0.29 15.29
C ASP A 29 -1.72 -0.94 16.66
N PRO A 30 -0.92 -1.86 17.21
CA PRO A 30 -1.23 -2.53 18.49
C PRO A 30 -1.34 -1.63 19.72
N ILE A 31 -0.82 -0.42 19.67
CA ILE A 31 -0.80 0.51 20.81
C ILE A 31 -1.72 1.73 20.61
N SER A 32 -2.09 2.03 19.36
CA SER A 32 -2.88 3.22 19.01
C SER A 32 -3.85 2.90 17.87
N ASN A 33 -5.05 3.47 17.90
CA ASN A 33 -5.96 3.48 16.76
C ASN A 33 -5.64 4.61 15.76
N GLY A 34 -4.56 5.35 15.99
CA GLY A 34 -4.18 6.50 15.17
C GLY A 34 -5.32 7.51 15.04
N ALA A 35 -5.43 8.12 13.89
CA ALA A 35 -6.47 9.09 13.57
C ALA A 35 -7.84 8.44 13.24
N HIS A 36 -8.15 7.24 13.77
CA HIS A 36 -9.34 6.47 13.45
C HIS A 36 -10.21 6.22 14.68
N LYS A 37 -11.53 6.41 14.52
CA LYS A 37 -12.53 6.14 15.55
C LYS A 37 -13.37 4.90 15.27
N ASP A 38 -13.28 4.38 14.05
CA ASP A 38 -14.13 3.35 13.47
C ASP A 38 -13.40 2.03 13.21
N MET A 39 -12.07 2.00 13.36
CA MET A 39 -11.27 0.79 13.11
C MET A 39 -10.18 0.57 14.16
N THR A 40 -9.86 -0.69 14.37
CA THR A 40 -8.84 -1.18 15.31
C THR A 40 -8.00 -2.24 14.61
N THR A 41 -6.93 -2.74 15.22
CA THR A 41 -6.16 -3.89 14.71
C THR A 41 -7.04 -5.09 14.42
N GLU A 42 -8.06 -5.35 15.25
CA GLU A 42 -9.01 -6.45 15.02
C GLU A 42 -9.78 -6.28 13.70
N THR A 43 -10.20 -5.04 13.38
CA THR A 43 -10.84 -4.73 12.08
C THR A 43 -9.90 -5.05 10.91
N PHE A 44 -8.61 -4.76 11.07
CA PHE A 44 -7.59 -5.09 10.05
C PHE A 44 -7.36 -6.60 9.94
N TYR A 45 -7.34 -7.35 11.05
CA TYR A 45 -7.24 -8.81 11.00
C TYR A 45 -8.44 -9.46 10.30
N GLN A 46 -9.66 -9.01 10.59
CA GLN A 46 -10.86 -9.47 9.87
C GLN A 46 -10.78 -9.18 8.38
N SER A 47 -10.27 -8.01 8.02
CA SER A 47 -10.01 -7.63 6.62
C SER A 47 -9.02 -8.57 5.94
N ILE A 48 -7.88 -8.85 6.58
CA ILE A 48 -6.84 -9.74 6.03
C ILE A 48 -7.39 -11.15 5.83
N GLU A 49 -8.14 -11.69 6.80
CA GLU A 49 -8.76 -13.01 6.65
C GLU A 49 -9.75 -13.06 5.49
N ALA A 50 -10.54 -12.01 5.27
CA ALA A 50 -11.46 -11.91 4.14
C ALA A 50 -10.73 -11.80 2.79
N LEU A 51 -9.55 -11.15 2.75
CA LEU A 51 -8.74 -11.00 1.55
C LEU A 51 -7.93 -12.26 1.22
N ARG A 52 -7.59 -13.11 2.19
CA ARG A 52 -6.72 -14.28 2.03
C ARG A 52 -7.07 -15.18 0.84
N PRO A 53 -8.34 -15.59 0.59
CA PRO A 53 -8.68 -16.41 -0.57
C PRO A 53 -8.40 -15.70 -1.91
N TYR A 54 -8.54 -14.38 -1.94
CA TYR A 54 -8.31 -13.57 -3.13
C TYR A 54 -6.84 -13.34 -3.41
N LEU A 55 -6.00 -13.21 -2.37
CA LEU A 55 -4.54 -13.18 -2.54
C LEU A 55 -4.06 -14.45 -3.26
N LEU A 56 -4.60 -15.62 -2.93
CA LEU A 56 -4.32 -16.85 -3.65
C LEU A 56 -4.87 -16.81 -5.09
N ALA A 57 -6.10 -16.35 -5.28
CA ALA A 57 -6.71 -16.26 -6.60
C ALA A 57 -5.92 -15.33 -7.55
N TYR A 58 -5.33 -14.23 -7.05
CA TYR A 58 -4.47 -13.35 -7.84
C TYR A 58 -3.21 -14.06 -8.32
N THR A 59 -2.55 -14.82 -7.43
CA THR A 59 -1.34 -15.57 -7.78
C THR A 59 -1.63 -16.70 -8.76
N GLU A 60 -2.75 -17.41 -8.59
CA GLU A 60 -3.19 -18.45 -9.53
C GLU A 60 -3.54 -17.87 -10.90
N ALA A 61 -4.22 -16.72 -10.95
CA ALA A 61 -4.53 -16.04 -12.19
C ALA A 61 -3.24 -15.66 -12.94
N GLY A 62 -2.25 -15.09 -12.25
CA GLY A 62 -0.96 -14.73 -12.83
C GLY A 62 -0.17 -15.95 -13.32
N SER A 63 -0.09 -17.01 -12.51
CA SER A 63 0.69 -18.21 -12.85
C SER A 63 0.15 -18.98 -14.05
N ARG A 64 -1.17 -18.94 -14.28
CA ARG A 64 -1.83 -19.62 -15.41
C ARG A 64 -2.02 -18.71 -16.62
N HIS A 65 -1.63 -17.45 -16.50
CA HIS A 65 -1.87 -16.45 -17.55
C HIS A 65 -0.97 -16.71 -18.79
N ASN A 66 -1.59 -16.73 -19.97
CA ASN A 66 -0.91 -16.88 -21.26
C ASN A 66 -1.43 -15.90 -22.34
N GLY A 67 -2.26 -14.93 -21.93
CA GLY A 67 -2.84 -13.89 -22.79
C GLY A 67 -2.01 -12.60 -22.81
N THR A 68 -2.66 -11.50 -23.16
CA THR A 68 -2.06 -10.17 -23.12
C THR A 68 -2.01 -9.61 -21.69
N PRO A 69 -1.13 -8.62 -21.39
CA PRO A 69 -1.13 -7.97 -20.09
C PRO A 69 -2.51 -7.38 -19.71
N LEU A 70 -3.26 -6.84 -20.68
CA LEU A 70 -4.60 -6.30 -20.46
C LEU A 70 -5.60 -7.40 -20.07
N ASP A 71 -5.48 -8.61 -20.62
CA ASP A 71 -6.34 -9.73 -20.24
C ASP A 71 -6.12 -10.11 -18.78
N LEU A 72 -4.87 -10.16 -18.33
CA LEU A 72 -4.56 -10.41 -16.91
C LEU A 72 -5.12 -9.29 -16.03
N PHE A 73 -4.91 -8.02 -16.41
CA PHE A 73 -5.48 -6.89 -15.68
C PHE A 73 -7.00 -7.03 -15.48
N ASN A 74 -7.73 -7.38 -16.54
CA ASN A 74 -9.18 -7.51 -16.47
C ASN A 74 -9.61 -8.63 -15.51
N VAL A 75 -8.91 -9.76 -15.50
CA VAL A 75 -9.14 -10.85 -14.53
C VAL A 75 -8.85 -10.39 -13.10
N LEU A 76 -7.69 -9.78 -12.87
CA LEU A 76 -7.30 -9.30 -11.54
C LEU A 76 -8.25 -8.20 -11.03
N ARG A 77 -8.69 -7.31 -11.92
CA ARG A 77 -9.68 -6.26 -11.59
C ARG A 77 -11.04 -6.85 -11.19
N ALA A 78 -11.49 -7.89 -11.87
CA ALA A 78 -12.74 -8.57 -11.51
C ALA A 78 -12.62 -9.26 -10.13
N LEU A 79 -11.52 -9.99 -9.88
CA LEU A 79 -11.24 -10.60 -8.59
C LEU A 79 -11.09 -9.53 -7.49
N GLY A 80 -10.43 -8.42 -7.78
CA GLY A 80 -10.23 -7.30 -6.85
C GLY A 80 -11.52 -6.66 -6.36
N LYS A 81 -12.53 -6.56 -7.23
CA LYS A 81 -13.87 -6.09 -6.83
C LYS A 81 -14.58 -7.07 -5.89
N LEU A 82 -14.43 -8.37 -6.11
CA LEU A 82 -14.99 -9.40 -5.23
C LEU A 82 -14.27 -9.39 -3.87
N ALA A 83 -12.94 -9.23 -3.87
CA ALA A 83 -12.13 -9.09 -2.68
C ALA A 83 -12.53 -7.85 -1.86
N GLU A 84 -12.72 -6.70 -2.53
CA GLU A 84 -13.20 -5.47 -1.87
C GLU A 84 -14.57 -5.69 -1.23
N ALA A 85 -15.50 -6.34 -1.92
CA ALA A 85 -16.82 -6.64 -1.38
C ALA A 85 -16.76 -7.58 -0.16
N ALA A 86 -15.89 -8.61 -0.20
CA ALA A 86 -15.69 -9.52 0.92
C ALA A 86 -15.05 -8.79 2.12
N MET A 87 -14.05 -7.95 1.89
CA MET A 87 -13.43 -7.11 2.90
C MET A 87 -14.46 -6.18 3.56
N MET A 88 -15.24 -5.44 2.79
CA MET A 88 -16.27 -4.54 3.30
C MET A 88 -17.33 -5.28 4.12
N ALA A 89 -17.74 -6.47 3.69
CA ALA A 89 -18.70 -7.31 4.44
C ALA A 89 -18.11 -7.77 5.79
N ALA A 90 -16.84 -8.15 5.83
CA ALA A 90 -16.17 -8.61 7.04
C ALA A 90 -15.89 -7.49 8.05
N THR A 91 -15.77 -6.24 7.58
CA THR A 91 -15.40 -5.07 8.39
C THR A 91 -16.58 -4.12 8.66
N ASN A 92 -17.83 -4.58 8.51
CA ASN A 92 -19.02 -3.75 8.69
C ASN A 92 -19.01 -2.48 7.81
N ASN A 93 -18.60 -2.61 6.55
CA ASN A 93 -18.43 -1.54 5.56
C ASN A 93 -17.35 -0.49 5.92
N ILE A 94 -16.38 -0.87 6.76
CA ILE A 94 -15.21 -0.03 7.03
C ILE A 94 -14.13 -0.33 5.97
N ASN A 95 -13.67 0.72 5.30
CA ASN A 95 -12.59 0.61 4.31
C ASN A 95 -11.23 0.54 5.01
N THR A 96 -10.66 -0.66 5.12
CA THR A 96 -9.34 -0.91 5.72
C THR A 96 -8.23 -0.99 4.68
N HIS A 97 -8.33 -1.92 3.71
CA HIS A 97 -7.27 -2.30 2.78
C HIS A 97 -7.64 -2.10 1.29
N LYS A 98 -8.52 -1.16 0.95
CA LYS A 98 -8.95 -1.00 -0.46
C LYS A 98 -7.78 -0.67 -1.39
N GLY A 99 -6.90 0.24 -1.00
CA GLY A 99 -5.71 0.62 -1.77
C GLY A 99 -4.72 -0.54 -1.85
N ALA A 100 -4.41 -1.16 -0.70
CA ALA A 100 -3.56 -2.35 -0.62
C ALA A 100 -4.10 -3.48 -1.48
N ASN A 101 -5.41 -3.81 -1.40
CA ASN A 101 -6.04 -4.86 -2.21
C ASN A 101 -5.85 -4.62 -3.71
N PHE A 102 -6.09 -3.40 -4.19
CA PHE A 102 -5.87 -3.06 -5.60
C PHE A 102 -4.42 -3.33 -6.02
N SER A 103 -3.46 -2.87 -5.22
CA SER A 103 -2.04 -3.02 -5.52
C SER A 103 -1.56 -4.47 -5.38
N PHE A 104 -1.99 -5.19 -4.34
CA PHE A 104 -1.68 -6.61 -4.20
C PHE A 104 -2.25 -7.45 -5.35
N ALA A 105 -3.45 -7.14 -5.85
CA ALA A 105 -3.99 -7.84 -7.01
C ALA A 105 -3.03 -7.76 -8.22
N LEU A 106 -2.52 -6.56 -8.52
CA LEU A 106 -1.62 -6.34 -9.65
C LEU A 106 -0.23 -6.94 -9.41
N VAL A 107 0.36 -6.63 -8.24
CA VAL A 107 1.74 -7.06 -7.94
C VAL A 107 1.83 -8.57 -7.77
N LEU A 108 0.86 -9.23 -7.10
CA LEU A 108 0.83 -10.69 -6.96
C LEU A 108 0.63 -11.39 -8.32
N GLY A 109 -0.34 -10.91 -9.12
CA GLY A 109 -0.57 -11.47 -10.45
C GLY A 109 0.66 -11.36 -11.33
N ALA A 110 1.30 -10.19 -11.35
CA ALA A 110 2.55 -9.96 -12.10
C ALA A 110 3.71 -10.80 -11.56
N THR A 111 3.91 -10.87 -10.23
CA THR A 111 4.99 -11.66 -9.60
C THR A 111 4.83 -13.14 -9.90
N ALA A 112 3.60 -13.67 -9.88
CA ALA A 112 3.34 -15.06 -10.25
C ALA A 112 3.61 -15.31 -11.75
N HIS A 113 3.22 -14.38 -12.62
CA HIS A 113 3.47 -14.45 -14.07
C HIS A 113 4.96 -14.41 -14.42
N THR A 114 5.73 -13.57 -13.73
CA THR A 114 7.18 -13.39 -13.94
C THR A 114 8.04 -14.34 -13.08
N ASN A 115 7.41 -15.39 -12.51
CA ASN A 115 8.09 -16.41 -11.72
C ASN A 115 8.92 -15.86 -10.54
N GLY A 116 8.46 -14.79 -9.89
CA GLY A 116 9.10 -14.21 -8.72
C GLY A 116 10.11 -13.10 -9.03
N ASN A 117 10.34 -12.75 -10.28
CA ASN A 117 11.24 -11.66 -10.66
C ASN A 117 10.55 -10.30 -10.38
N ILE A 118 10.87 -9.65 -9.26
CA ILE A 118 10.22 -8.41 -8.84
C ILE A 118 10.42 -7.26 -9.82
N PRO A 119 11.64 -6.93 -10.33
CA PRO A 119 11.80 -5.89 -11.35
C PRO A 119 10.94 -6.12 -12.60
N GLU A 120 10.87 -7.36 -13.07
CA GLU A 120 10.05 -7.74 -14.23
C GLU A 120 8.55 -7.68 -13.91
N ALA A 121 8.16 -8.05 -12.67
CA ALA A 121 6.78 -7.93 -12.20
C ALA A 121 6.30 -6.47 -12.17
N LEU A 122 7.10 -5.54 -11.67
CA LEU A 122 6.76 -4.12 -11.66
C LEU A 122 6.65 -3.56 -13.08
N HIS A 123 7.56 -3.95 -13.98
CA HIS A 123 7.42 -3.63 -15.40
C HIS A 123 6.15 -4.22 -16.01
N TYR A 124 5.80 -5.46 -15.65
CA TYR A 124 4.56 -6.10 -16.13
C TYR A 124 3.31 -5.40 -15.59
N CYS A 125 3.35 -4.88 -14.35
CA CYS A 125 2.28 -4.01 -13.82
C CYS A 125 2.07 -2.78 -14.73
N HIS A 126 3.15 -2.11 -15.14
CA HIS A 126 3.04 -1.01 -16.11
C HIS A 126 2.37 -1.46 -17.42
N LEU A 127 2.77 -2.59 -17.99
CA LEU A 127 2.17 -3.10 -19.23
C LEU A 127 0.68 -3.40 -19.07
N MET A 128 0.25 -3.92 -17.91
CA MET A 128 -1.15 -4.16 -17.58
C MET A 128 -1.97 -2.88 -17.46
N THR A 129 -1.39 -1.80 -16.96
CA THR A 129 -2.14 -0.62 -16.46
C THR A 129 -1.78 0.70 -17.15
N ARG A 130 -0.90 0.71 -18.15
CA ARG A 130 -0.42 1.93 -18.82
C ARG A 130 -1.52 2.86 -19.35
N HIS A 131 -2.69 2.32 -19.69
CA HIS A 131 -3.85 3.08 -20.14
C HIS A 131 -4.92 3.28 -19.05
N LEU A 132 -4.63 2.87 -17.81
CA LEU A 132 -5.60 2.88 -16.71
C LEU A 132 -6.13 4.29 -16.41
N ILE A 133 -5.24 5.29 -16.44
CA ILE A 133 -5.61 6.68 -16.17
C ILE A 133 -6.56 7.19 -17.26
N GLU A 134 -6.23 6.96 -18.52
CA GLU A 134 -7.06 7.38 -19.66
C GLU A 134 -8.46 6.73 -19.61
N VAL A 135 -8.53 5.45 -19.22
CA VAL A 135 -9.79 4.68 -19.18
C VAL A 135 -10.62 5.01 -17.94
N ASP A 136 -10.01 4.99 -16.75
CA ASP A 136 -10.75 5.14 -15.49
C ASP A 136 -11.18 6.59 -15.24
N PHE A 137 -10.45 7.56 -15.78
CA PHE A 137 -10.77 8.98 -15.66
C PHE A 137 -11.41 9.57 -16.93
N ALA A 138 -11.76 8.72 -17.91
CA ALA A 138 -12.54 9.17 -19.08
C ALA A 138 -13.96 9.59 -18.65
N ASN A 139 -14.48 10.62 -19.31
CA ASN A 139 -15.88 11.07 -19.19
C ASN A 139 -16.36 11.31 -17.74
N LEU A 140 -15.48 11.81 -16.87
CA LEU A 140 -15.84 12.15 -15.48
C LEU A 140 -16.90 13.26 -15.40
N ASP A 141 -16.95 14.13 -16.39
CA ASP A 141 -17.97 15.17 -16.57
C ASP A 141 -19.40 14.63 -16.77
N GLN A 142 -19.52 13.36 -17.20
CA GLN A 142 -20.80 12.69 -17.41
C GLN A 142 -21.26 11.87 -16.19
N LYS A 143 -20.43 11.78 -15.13
CA LYS A 143 -20.79 11.02 -13.93
C LYS A 143 -21.59 11.88 -12.95
N GLU A 144 -22.72 11.36 -12.52
CA GLU A 144 -23.58 11.99 -11.50
C GLU A 144 -22.89 12.09 -10.13
N HIS A 145 -22.07 11.07 -9.80
CA HIS A 145 -21.32 11.01 -8.55
C HIS A 145 -19.88 10.57 -8.81
N LEU A 146 -18.94 11.43 -8.47
CA LEU A 146 -17.52 11.11 -8.50
C LEU A 146 -17.07 10.46 -7.18
N SER A 147 -16.28 9.39 -7.30
CA SER A 147 -15.52 8.88 -6.16
C SER A 147 -14.49 9.92 -5.69
N TYR A 148 -13.98 9.75 -4.47
CA TYR A 148 -13.00 10.71 -3.95
C TYR A 148 -11.74 10.82 -4.84
N GLY A 149 -11.17 9.70 -5.28
CA GLY A 149 -10.02 9.71 -6.17
C GLY A 149 -10.29 10.39 -7.52
N GLU A 150 -11.51 10.28 -8.07
CA GLU A 150 -11.91 10.99 -9.29
C GLU A 150 -12.03 12.50 -9.05
N LYS A 151 -12.52 12.92 -7.87
CA LYS A 151 -12.54 14.36 -7.49
C LYS A 151 -11.12 14.91 -7.40
N LEU A 152 -10.20 14.21 -6.75
CA LEU A 152 -8.80 14.62 -6.67
C LEU A 152 -8.14 14.75 -8.04
N TYR A 153 -8.48 13.85 -8.96
CA TYR A 153 -7.97 13.94 -10.32
C TYR A 153 -8.52 15.16 -11.06
N VAL A 154 -9.83 15.43 -10.98
CA VAL A 154 -10.47 16.58 -11.65
C VAL A 154 -9.96 17.91 -11.10
N GLU A 155 -9.81 18.01 -9.77
CA GLU A 155 -9.45 19.24 -9.09
C GLU A 155 -7.95 19.53 -9.10
N HIS A 156 -7.12 18.49 -9.07
CA HIS A 156 -5.68 18.63 -8.80
C HIS A 156 -4.77 17.81 -9.71
N GLY A 157 -5.33 16.97 -10.61
CA GLY A 157 -4.53 16.06 -11.44
C GLY A 157 -3.90 14.91 -10.68
N ILE A 158 -4.30 14.69 -9.42
CA ILE A 158 -3.78 13.65 -8.55
C ILE A 158 -4.36 12.29 -8.96
N THR A 159 -3.48 11.35 -9.33
CA THR A 159 -3.88 10.03 -9.83
C THR A 159 -3.86 8.94 -8.77
N GLY A 160 -3.19 9.21 -7.64
CA GLY A 160 -3.07 8.29 -6.51
C GLY A 160 -2.52 6.93 -6.92
N ILE A 161 -3.04 5.88 -6.29
CA ILE A 161 -2.58 4.50 -6.51
C ILE A 161 -2.76 4.00 -7.96
N ARG A 162 -3.69 4.59 -8.74
CA ARG A 162 -3.83 4.27 -10.17
C ARG A 162 -2.66 4.79 -10.98
N GLY A 163 -2.17 5.99 -10.67
CA GLY A 163 -0.96 6.56 -11.28
C GLY A 163 0.28 5.76 -10.93
N GLU A 164 0.40 5.36 -9.68
CA GLU A 164 1.46 4.46 -9.20
C GLU A 164 1.49 3.16 -10.02
N ALA A 165 0.33 2.50 -10.18
CA ALA A 165 0.21 1.29 -10.98
C ALA A 165 0.52 1.54 -12.47
N ALA A 166 -0.04 2.60 -13.06
CA ALA A 166 0.14 2.94 -14.48
C ALA A 166 1.61 3.21 -14.85
N THR A 167 2.41 3.64 -13.90
CA THR A 167 3.85 3.89 -14.06
C THR A 167 4.75 2.75 -13.59
N GLY A 168 4.18 1.62 -13.14
CA GLY A 168 4.92 0.44 -12.71
C GLY A 168 5.46 0.52 -11.29
N TYR A 169 4.76 1.20 -10.40
CA TYR A 169 5.07 1.31 -8.98
C TYR A 169 6.46 1.90 -8.67
N PRO A 170 6.80 3.10 -9.18
CA PRO A 170 8.11 3.71 -8.94
C PRO A 170 8.39 3.99 -7.45
N SER A 171 7.35 4.34 -6.67
CA SER A 171 7.48 4.54 -5.23
C SER A 171 7.79 3.23 -4.50
N LEU A 172 7.19 2.11 -4.92
CA LEU A 172 7.50 0.79 -4.39
C LEU A 172 8.94 0.36 -4.72
N ALA A 173 9.39 0.57 -5.97
CA ALA A 173 10.77 0.28 -6.37
C ALA A 173 11.77 1.07 -5.52
N LYS A 174 11.54 2.37 -5.37
CA LYS A 174 12.37 3.26 -4.54
C LYS A 174 12.39 2.83 -3.07
N ALA A 175 11.24 2.43 -2.52
CA ALA A 175 11.12 1.95 -1.14
C ALA A 175 11.88 0.63 -0.94
N LEU A 176 11.78 -0.28 -1.90
CA LEU A 176 12.46 -1.58 -1.87
C LEU A 176 13.99 -1.42 -1.94
N ASP A 177 14.48 -0.55 -2.83
CA ASP A 177 15.91 -0.22 -2.91
C ASP A 177 16.43 0.32 -1.58
N TYR A 178 15.71 1.28 -0.97
CA TYR A 178 16.08 1.81 0.34
C TYR A 178 16.04 0.72 1.43
N TYR A 179 14.96 -0.07 1.49
CA TYR A 179 14.80 -1.12 2.48
C TYR A 179 15.91 -2.17 2.43
N ASN A 180 16.40 -2.50 1.25
CA ASN A 180 17.53 -3.42 1.05
C ASN A 180 18.88 -2.85 1.58
N THR A 181 18.98 -1.54 1.82
CA THR A 181 20.18 -0.95 2.46
C THR A 181 20.18 -1.05 3.99
N LEU A 182 19.07 -1.45 4.60
CA LEU A 182 18.85 -1.41 6.05
C LEU A 182 19.17 -2.74 6.77
N ASP A 183 19.85 -3.68 6.14
CA ASP A 183 20.10 -5.03 6.68
C ASP A 183 20.90 -5.08 8.00
N THR A 184 21.57 -3.99 8.35
CA THR A 184 22.31 -3.89 9.62
C THR A 184 21.44 -3.50 10.81
N HIS A 185 20.19 -3.11 10.59
CA HIS A 185 19.24 -2.71 11.63
C HIS A 185 18.44 -3.92 12.14
N THR A 186 17.89 -3.79 13.33
CA THR A 186 16.87 -4.75 13.81
C THR A 186 15.63 -4.70 12.91
N PRO A 187 14.85 -5.78 12.81
CA PRO A 187 13.66 -5.80 11.95
C PRO A 187 12.71 -4.62 12.22
N ARG A 188 12.38 -4.36 13.48
CA ARG A 188 11.47 -3.25 13.84
C ARG A 188 12.05 -1.88 13.48
N HIS A 189 13.32 -1.62 13.75
CA HIS A 189 13.96 -0.36 13.40
C HIS A 189 13.92 -0.09 11.90
N ARG A 190 14.23 -1.11 11.13
CA ARG A 190 14.21 -1.14 9.68
C ARG A 190 12.81 -0.82 9.12
N ASP A 191 11.76 -1.44 9.70
CA ASP A 191 10.38 -1.26 9.29
C ASP A 191 9.88 0.16 9.61
N LEU A 192 10.23 0.71 10.77
CA LEU A 192 9.92 2.08 11.17
C LEU A 192 10.61 3.12 10.27
N LEU A 193 11.90 2.90 9.95
CA LEU A 193 12.63 3.75 9.01
C LEU A 193 12.00 3.72 7.61
N LEU A 194 11.55 2.56 7.14
CA LEU A 194 10.88 2.43 5.85
C LEU A 194 9.56 3.18 5.82
N LEU A 195 8.70 3.04 6.86
CA LEU A 195 7.46 3.80 6.96
C LEU A 195 7.72 5.30 6.88
N LEU A 196 8.65 5.79 7.68
CA LEU A 196 9.00 7.20 7.70
C LEU A 196 9.55 7.67 6.34
N TYR A 197 10.38 6.86 5.68
CA TYR A 197 10.87 7.14 4.33
C TYR A 197 9.74 7.24 3.31
N LEU A 198 8.78 6.30 3.31
CA LEU A 198 7.61 6.34 2.43
C LEU A 198 6.80 7.63 2.62
N MET A 199 6.58 8.06 3.86
CA MET A 199 5.86 9.29 4.17
C MET A 199 6.53 10.55 3.61
N THR A 200 7.81 10.51 3.25
CA THR A 200 8.52 11.66 2.68
C THR A 200 8.18 11.96 1.22
N PHE A 201 7.65 10.97 0.45
CA PHE A 201 7.46 11.15 -1.00
C PHE A 201 6.20 10.53 -1.58
N VAL A 202 5.51 9.65 -0.87
CA VAL A 202 4.29 9.00 -1.40
C VAL A 202 3.18 10.03 -1.57
N GLU A 203 2.53 10.02 -2.74
CA GLU A 203 1.31 10.80 -2.98
C GLU A 203 0.15 10.14 -2.24
N ASP A 204 -0.04 10.52 -0.97
CA ASP A 204 -0.97 9.85 -0.07
C ASP A 204 -2.39 10.42 -0.19
N GLY A 205 -3.24 9.70 -0.91
CA GLY A 205 -4.63 10.07 -1.11
C GLY A 205 -5.46 10.14 0.19
N ASN A 206 -5.08 9.39 1.22
CA ASN A 206 -5.78 9.43 2.51
C ASN A 206 -5.45 10.71 3.28
N LEU A 207 -4.17 11.12 3.29
CA LEU A 207 -3.78 12.42 3.87
C LEU A 207 -4.50 13.58 3.17
N ILE A 208 -4.49 13.56 1.83
CA ILE A 208 -5.17 14.62 1.05
C ILE A 208 -6.67 14.60 1.32
N HIS A 209 -7.28 13.42 1.43
CA HIS A 209 -8.70 13.29 1.76
C HIS A 209 -9.07 13.91 3.10
N ARG A 210 -8.25 13.68 4.11
CA ARG A 210 -8.54 14.11 5.49
C ARG A 210 -8.20 15.56 5.74
N GLY A 211 -7.09 16.05 5.19
CA GLY A 211 -6.56 17.38 5.51
C GLY A 211 -6.36 18.34 4.32
N GLY A 212 -6.62 17.86 3.09
CA GLY A 212 -6.31 18.62 1.88
C GLY A 212 -4.83 18.59 1.50
N ILE A 213 -4.51 19.24 0.38
CA ILE A 213 -3.15 19.25 -0.19
C ILE A 213 -2.14 19.93 0.73
N ASP A 214 -2.53 20.99 1.43
CA ASP A 214 -1.60 21.74 2.29
C ASP A 214 -1.19 20.89 3.50
N ALA A 215 -2.14 20.19 4.14
CA ALA A 215 -1.85 19.26 5.23
C ALA A 215 -0.96 18.09 4.76
N TYR A 216 -1.22 17.53 3.57
CA TYR A 216 -0.40 16.51 2.98
C TYR A 216 1.06 16.99 2.77
N LYS A 217 1.26 18.18 2.16
CA LYS A 217 2.59 18.76 1.97
C LYS A 217 3.30 19.02 3.29
N GLN A 218 2.55 19.48 4.31
CA GLN A 218 3.09 19.70 5.65
C GLN A 218 3.57 18.38 6.27
N VAL A 219 2.77 17.31 6.20
CA VAL A 219 3.17 15.97 6.69
C VAL A 219 4.43 15.46 5.96
N GLN A 220 4.52 15.66 4.64
CA GLN A 220 5.73 15.28 3.90
C GLN A 220 6.98 16.04 4.40
N GLN A 221 6.86 17.33 4.66
CA GLN A 221 7.99 18.14 5.19
C GLN A 221 8.38 17.70 6.60
N GLU A 222 7.40 17.46 7.47
CA GLU A 222 7.61 16.96 8.82
C GLU A 222 8.26 15.56 8.80
N ALA A 223 7.76 14.65 7.94
CA ALA A 223 8.34 13.33 7.74
C ALA A 223 9.78 13.41 7.23
N GLN A 224 10.09 14.34 6.31
CA GLN A 224 11.46 14.54 5.82
C GLN A 224 12.41 14.98 6.95
N GLN A 225 11.97 15.89 7.82
CA GLN A 225 12.77 16.33 8.96
C GLN A 225 13.02 15.18 9.94
N LEU A 226 11.96 14.44 10.31
CA LEU A 226 12.08 13.28 11.19
C LEU A 226 12.97 12.19 10.58
N PHE A 227 12.89 11.99 9.27
CA PHE A 227 13.71 11.00 8.56
C PHE A 227 15.20 11.36 8.60
N GLU A 228 15.54 12.65 8.46
CA GLU A 228 16.94 13.08 8.60
C GLU A 228 17.45 12.91 10.05
N GLU A 229 16.62 13.19 11.05
CA GLU A 229 16.95 12.93 12.46
C GLU A 229 17.13 11.41 12.71
N ALA A 230 16.25 10.59 12.17
CA ALA A 230 16.18 9.14 12.39
C ALA A 230 17.45 8.40 12.01
N LYS A 231 18.23 8.91 11.05
CA LYS A 231 19.50 8.31 10.62
C LYS A 231 20.52 8.15 11.77
N ASN A 232 20.38 8.94 12.83
CA ASN A 232 21.29 8.94 13.98
C ASN A 232 20.64 8.44 15.28
N LEU A 233 19.39 8.00 15.22
CA LEU A 233 18.64 7.53 16.38
C LEU A 233 18.78 6.01 16.57
N THR A 234 18.76 5.58 17.81
CA THR A 234 18.52 4.16 18.13
C THR A 234 17.07 3.80 17.85
N GLU A 235 16.76 2.50 17.79
CA GLU A 235 15.38 2.02 17.59
C GLU A 235 14.40 2.61 18.63
N GLU A 236 14.80 2.62 19.91
CA GLU A 236 13.98 3.15 21.00
C GLU A 236 13.75 4.67 20.85
N GLN A 237 14.80 5.41 20.53
CA GLN A 237 14.69 6.86 20.29
C GLN A 237 13.78 7.16 19.09
N LEU A 238 13.92 6.40 18.01
CA LEU A 238 13.03 6.53 16.84
C LEU A 238 11.59 6.21 17.22
N ALA A 239 11.34 5.11 17.94
CA ALA A 239 9.99 4.74 18.37
C ALA A 239 9.36 5.86 19.21
N ASN A 240 10.06 6.43 20.18
CA ASN A 240 9.55 7.54 21.00
C ASN A 240 9.23 8.77 20.14
N ARG A 241 10.07 9.11 19.15
CA ARG A 241 9.81 10.24 18.25
C ARG A 241 8.58 10.00 17.36
N LEU A 242 8.37 8.77 16.90
CA LEU A 242 7.20 8.40 16.11
C LEU A 242 5.91 8.37 16.95
N GLU A 243 5.99 7.99 18.22
CA GLU A 243 4.86 8.06 19.17
C GLU A 243 4.44 9.52 19.45
N ASP A 244 5.42 10.41 19.64
CA ASP A 244 5.15 11.85 19.74
C ASP A 244 4.46 12.38 18.47
N TYR A 245 4.93 11.94 17.31
CA TYR A 245 4.35 12.35 16.03
C TYR A 245 2.98 11.71 15.75
N ASP A 246 2.71 10.50 16.28
CA ASP A 246 1.36 9.90 16.25
C ASP A 246 0.33 10.82 16.93
N ASN A 247 0.65 11.34 18.12
CA ASN A 247 -0.22 12.28 18.82
C ASN A 247 -0.51 13.52 17.96
N VAL A 248 0.48 14.08 17.28
CA VAL A 248 0.30 15.23 16.37
C VAL A 248 -0.64 14.91 15.22
N LEU A 249 -0.50 13.75 14.58
CA LEU A 249 -1.35 13.34 13.47
C LEU A 249 -2.78 12.98 13.94
N ILE A 250 -2.93 12.39 15.13
CA ILE A 250 -4.23 12.13 15.76
C ILE A 250 -5.00 13.44 15.98
N GLU A 251 -4.35 14.44 16.60
CA GLU A 251 -4.97 15.74 16.85
C GLU A 251 -5.42 16.44 15.57
N ARG A 252 -4.64 16.26 14.48
CA ARG A 252 -4.95 16.82 13.15
C ARG A 252 -5.88 15.93 12.32
N ASN A 253 -6.29 14.77 12.84
CA ASN A 253 -7.11 13.75 12.15
C ASN A 253 -6.49 13.28 10.81
N LEU A 254 -5.17 13.13 10.76
CA LEU A 254 -4.40 12.74 9.57
C LEU A 254 -3.91 11.31 9.67
N SER A 255 -4.00 10.56 8.56
CA SER A 255 -3.58 9.15 8.49
C SER A 255 -2.89 8.87 7.15
N PRO A 256 -1.61 8.47 7.15
CA PRO A 256 -0.84 8.19 5.94
C PRO A 256 -1.11 6.77 5.40
N GLY A 257 -2.37 6.44 5.08
CA GLY A 257 -2.79 5.10 4.66
C GLY A 257 -2.16 4.65 3.34
N GLY A 258 -1.90 5.56 2.40
CA GLY A 258 -1.21 5.23 1.16
C GLY A 258 0.24 4.81 1.40
N SER A 259 0.91 5.39 2.39
CA SER A 259 2.24 4.98 2.82
C SER A 259 2.22 3.60 3.48
N ALA A 260 1.18 3.27 4.28
CA ALA A 260 0.97 1.93 4.86
C ALA A 260 0.73 0.86 3.80
N ASP A 261 -0.06 1.16 2.75
CA ASP A 261 -0.29 0.27 1.63
C ASP A 261 1.04 -0.11 0.94
N LEU A 262 1.91 0.87 0.65
CA LEU A 262 3.22 0.64 0.04
C LEU A 262 4.22 -0.02 0.99
N LEU A 263 4.11 0.21 2.30
CA LEU A 263 4.91 -0.48 3.31
C LEU A 263 4.67 -1.99 3.24
N SER A 264 3.41 -2.42 3.26
CA SER A 264 3.05 -3.84 3.17
C SER A 264 3.52 -4.48 1.84
N LEU A 265 3.40 -3.76 0.73
CA LEU A 265 3.92 -4.22 -0.58
C LEU A 265 5.44 -4.33 -0.59
N THR A 266 6.16 -3.42 0.07
CA THR A 266 7.63 -3.48 0.17
C THR A 266 8.06 -4.71 0.96
N PHE A 267 7.39 -5.04 2.08
CA PHE A 267 7.64 -6.26 2.83
C PHE A 267 7.44 -7.52 1.98
N PHE A 268 6.36 -7.56 1.22
CA PHE A 268 6.11 -8.65 0.29
C PHE A 268 7.23 -8.80 -0.76
N CYS A 269 7.55 -7.72 -1.48
CA CYS A 269 8.56 -7.74 -2.55
C CYS A 269 9.94 -8.13 -2.00
N HIS A 270 10.34 -7.57 -0.87
CA HIS A 270 11.60 -7.93 -0.21
C HIS A 270 11.65 -9.42 0.15
N LYS A 271 10.57 -9.96 0.74
CA LYS A 271 10.48 -11.39 1.09
C LYS A 271 10.62 -12.29 -0.13
N ILE A 272 10.07 -11.89 -1.28
CA ILE A 272 10.22 -12.65 -2.53
C ILE A 272 11.66 -12.60 -3.03
N GLN A 273 12.31 -11.44 -3.01
CA GLN A 273 13.72 -11.30 -3.42
C GLN A 273 14.68 -12.13 -2.57
N GLN A 274 14.39 -12.30 -1.27
CA GLN A 274 15.24 -13.11 -0.37
C GLN A 274 15.07 -14.62 -0.56
N ASN A 275 14.01 -15.09 -1.23
CA ASN A 275 13.69 -16.51 -1.39
C ASN A 275 13.71 -16.97 -2.87
N GLY A 276 14.06 -16.11 -3.78
CA GLY A 276 14.25 -16.39 -5.22
C GLY A 276 15.72 -16.43 -5.56
#